data_a6a57851dca2e8f1cb30e57768130f03
#
_entry.id   a6a57851dca2e8f1cb30e57768130f03
#
_cell.length_a   1.000
_cell.length_b   1.000
_cell.length_c   1.000
_cell.angle_alpha   90.00
_cell.angle_beta   90.00
_cell.angle_gamma   90.00
#
_symmetry.space_group_name_H-M   'P 1'
#
loop_
_entity.id
_entity.type
_entity.pdbx_description
1 polymer ?
#
loop_
_entity_poly.entity_id
_entity_poly.type
_entity_poly.pdbx_seq_one_letter_code
_entity_poly.pdbx_strand_id
1 'polypeptide(L)'
;MKNYRIILVFALIAALVNFAGCRRSKELPDEIAAMLNDSSGKIVRLGIYGDPLGLNPIEHLESEHGQMVSNFVHAAPLRKLADGSFVPYLFSEYYLTPGDNGTVVLNAVWRRGLKWHDGTEFDPRSLELTVRMMADPKNNSPYAELAKGVLAVSSIGQGQRCHMIFAGDSRQYLDLLCVGLLPKHILEPEKTTEVAAAAVASAAGEANNASAASALEMYADKPVGLGPYMIKAREKGSYLLLEANPNFFDDRIASRPAVLLHCSYDFQQLVSNFRQKKYDWINLPSMISEQLENMKLDQVKFVKYPNQAAMVWVFNTRDASLADAKVRTALDLLVDRNRILNQFPGDAVALYANILASGPAVAEEYASRFANGEKMLEAAGVKDSNNDGWRDINGNPFEIKILINDDNLSRRVIADQIVADLGRARVKAVVESVSWSDFVSKRLKQGEFSTALLSYHFPTGGNWVSLLHSSPKILDNLNYAGVKDEQIDKTLDALDSMLDGTDRNQAVASLSAYLEEYRPMAFLVRPMDVGLYHAEAGLSTAASAIWNDVLNWKLLFGPAESQL
;
A
#
# COMPACT_ATOMS: atom_id res chain seq x y z
N MET A 1 -1.80 -6.15 -48.32
CA MET A 1 -2.98 -5.71 -47.54
C MET A 1 -2.89 -5.98 -46.02
N LYS A 2 -1.92 -6.77 -45.53
CA LYS A 2 -1.74 -7.01 -44.07
C LYS A 2 -1.03 -5.85 -43.34
N ASN A 3 -0.14 -5.11 -44.00
CA ASN A 3 0.67 -4.07 -43.34
C ASN A 3 -0.09 -2.75 -43.12
N TYR A 4 -1.17 -2.47 -43.83
CA TYR A 4 -1.99 -1.27 -43.61
C TYR A 4 -2.89 -1.33 -42.37
N ARG A 5 -3.27 -2.53 -41.92
CA ARG A 5 -4.08 -2.70 -40.69
C ARG A 5 -3.28 -2.43 -39.41
N ILE A 6 -1.99 -2.75 -39.41
CA ILE A 6 -1.10 -2.51 -38.26
C ILE A 6 -0.82 -1.00 -38.12
N ILE A 7 -0.62 -0.29 -39.24
CA ILE A 7 -0.39 1.18 -39.21
C ILE A 7 -1.65 1.93 -38.78
N LEU A 8 -2.86 1.46 -39.15
CA LEU A 8 -4.11 2.09 -38.74
C LEU A 8 -4.41 1.88 -37.23
N VAL A 9 -4.03 0.73 -36.66
CA VAL A 9 -4.19 0.46 -35.24
C VAL A 9 -3.22 1.32 -34.41
N PHE A 10 -1.98 1.50 -34.88
CA PHE A 10 -1.03 2.42 -34.23
C PHE A 10 -1.43 3.90 -34.34
N ALA A 11 -2.03 4.30 -35.46
CA ALA A 11 -2.57 5.66 -35.64
C ALA A 11 -3.83 5.92 -34.78
N LEU A 12 -4.68 4.89 -34.56
CA LEU A 12 -5.84 5.01 -33.68
C LEU A 12 -5.46 5.03 -32.19
N ILE A 13 -4.44 4.26 -31.80
CA ILE A 13 -3.90 4.29 -30.42
C ILE A 13 -3.21 5.63 -30.16
N ALA A 14 -2.46 6.17 -31.12
CA ALA A 14 -1.87 7.50 -31.01
C ALA A 14 -2.91 8.63 -30.98
N ALA A 15 -4.07 8.46 -31.61
CA ALA A 15 -5.17 9.41 -31.58
C ALA A 15 -5.99 9.33 -30.28
N LEU A 16 -6.17 8.15 -29.69
CA LEU A 16 -6.88 7.96 -28.42
C LEU A 16 -6.05 8.45 -27.22
N VAL A 17 -4.71 8.38 -27.29
CA VAL A 17 -3.83 8.95 -26.25
C VAL A 17 -3.84 10.50 -26.27
N ASN A 18 -4.19 11.12 -27.40
CA ASN A 18 -4.30 12.58 -27.49
C ASN A 18 -5.66 13.14 -27.01
N PHE A 19 -6.67 12.32 -26.69
CA PHE A 19 -7.95 12.76 -26.13
C PHE A 19 -8.08 12.59 -24.61
N ALA A 20 -7.17 11.87 -23.94
CA ALA A 20 -6.99 11.96 -22.50
C ALA A 20 -6.27 13.29 -22.24
N GLY A 21 -7.04 14.32 -21.85
CA GLY A 21 -6.68 15.72 -21.76
C GLY A 21 -5.18 15.96 -21.50
N CYS A 22 -4.49 16.56 -22.46
CA CYS A 22 -3.18 17.19 -22.26
C CYS A 22 -3.28 18.17 -21.08
N ARG A 23 -3.03 17.71 -19.86
CA ARG A 23 -2.56 18.60 -18.81
C ARG A 23 -1.16 19.04 -19.25
N ARG A 24 -1.05 20.18 -19.92
CA ARG A 24 0.24 20.84 -20.10
C ARG A 24 0.91 20.85 -18.73
N SER A 25 2.11 20.26 -18.65
CA SER A 25 2.96 20.46 -17.48
C SER A 25 3.09 21.96 -17.28
N LYS A 26 2.66 22.45 -16.11
CA LYS A 26 2.89 23.85 -15.78
C LYS A 26 4.40 24.10 -15.76
N GLU A 27 4.84 25.20 -16.28
CA GLU A 27 6.24 25.62 -16.16
C GLU A 27 6.57 25.75 -14.65
N LEU A 28 7.70 25.18 -14.27
CA LEU A 28 8.17 25.28 -12.88
C LEU A 28 8.58 26.73 -12.60
N PRO A 29 8.33 27.23 -11.38
CA PRO A 29 8.91 28.50 -10.94
C PRO A 29 10.43 28.50 -11.11
N ASP A 30 11.00 29.64 -11.49
CA ASP A 30 12.45 29.76 -11.77
C ASP A 30 13.32 29.25 -10.63
N GLU A 31 12.92 29.49 -9.39
CA GLU A 31 13.60 29.00 -8.20
C GLU A 31 13.63 27.46 -8.15
N ILE A 32 12.50 26.80 -8.41
CA ILE A 32 12.41 25.34 -8.44
C ILE A 32 13.17 24.76 -9.62
N ALA A 33 13.10 25.40 -10.78
CA ALA A 33 13.88 25.02 -11.96
C ALA A 33 15.41 25.14 -11.71
N ALA A 34 15.86 26.15 -10.97
CA ALA A 34 17.25 26.29 -10.54
C ALA A 34 17.67 25.16 -9.59
N MET A 35 16.81 24.77 -8.65
CA MET A 35 17.07 23.66 -7.72
C MET A 35 17.24 22.31 -8.44
N LEU A 36 16.52 22.06 -9.53
CA LEU A 36 16.70 20.86 -10.35
C LEU A 36 18.06 20.81 -11.04
N ASN A 37 18.71 21.94 -11.21
CA ASN A 37 20.05 22.06 -11.80
C ASN A 37 21.17 22.19 -10.74
N ASP A 38 20.82 22.23 -9.44
CA ASP A 38 21.79 22.33 -8.35
C ASP A 38 22.52 20.99 -8.13
N SER A 39 23.83 21.00 -8.27
CA SER A 39 24.71 19.85 -8.04
C SER A 39 25.51 19.96 -6.72
N SER A 40 25.15 20.89 -5.84
CA SER A 40 25.89 21.14 -4.59
C SER A 40 25.74 20.03 -3.53
N GLY A 41 24.80 19.10 -3.73
CA GLY A 41 24.44 18.06 -2.76
C GLY A 41 23.59 18.55 -1.58
N LYS A 42 23.15 19.82 -1.62
CA LYS A 42 22.24 20.39 -0.60
C LYS A 42 20.79 20.05 -0.82
N ILE A 43 20.46 19.52 -1.98
CA ILE A 43 19.11 19.14 -2.37
C ILE A 43 19.15 17.73 -2.97
N VAL A 44 18.30 16.84 -2.48
CA VAL A 44 18.01 15.54 -3.11
C VAL A 44 16.83 15.71 -4.05
N ARG A 45 17.02 15.40 -5.32
CA ARG A 45 16.05 15.64 -6.39
C ARG A 45 15.45 14.31 -6.85
N LEU A 46 14.14 14.17 -6.62
CA LEU A 46 13.38 12.96 -6.95
C LEU A 46 12.41 13.27 -8.09
N GLY A 47 12.49 12.49 -9.16
CA GLY A 47 11.45 12.48 -10.19
C GLY A 47 10.44 11.36 -9.87
N ILE A 48 9.17 11.69 -9.73
CA ILE A 48 8.12 10.72 -9.44
C ILE A 48 7.03 10.73 -10.50
N TYR A 49 6.54 9.53 -10.85
CA TYR A 49 5.41 9.39 -11.75
C TYR A 49 4.10 9.53 -10.98
N GLY A 50 3.36 10.60 -11.22
CA GLY A 50 2.15 10.95 -10.47
C GLY A 50 2.36 12.11 -9.50
N ASP A 51 1.40 12.32 -8.61
CA ASP A 51 1.40 13.36 -7.58
C ASP A 51 1.18 12.71 -6.21
N PRO A 52 1.90 13.12 -5.15
CA PRO A 52 1.61 12.66 -3.79
C PRO A 52 0.27 13.26 -3.33
N LEU A 53 -0.79 12.48 -3.50
CA LEU A 53 -2.14 12.83 -3.06
C LEU A 53 -2.35 12.38 -1.61
N GLY A 54 -3.26 13.06 -0.90
CA GLY A 54 -3.68 12.68 0.44
C GLY A 54 -2.56 12.85 1.47
N LEU A 55 -2.29 14.08 1.93
CA LEU A 55 -1.27 14.32 2.96
C LEU A 55 -1.84 14.34 4.38
N ASN A 56 -3.14 14.04 4.54
CA ASN A 56 -3.76 13.88 5.84
C ASN A 56 -3.45 12.48 6.41
N PRO A 57 -2.78 12.35 7.56
CA PRO A 57 -2.31 11.06 8.06
C PRO A 57 -3.43 10.11 8.48
N ILE A 58 -4.65 10.61 8.75
CA ILE A 58 -5.79 9.77 9.16
C ILE A 58 -6.67 9.33 7.99
N GLU A 59 -6.41 9.78 6.77
CA GLU A 59 -7.10 9.35 5.55
C GLU A 59 -6.42 8.13 4.95
N HIS A 60 -7.13 7.43 4.08
CA HIS A 60 -6.53 6.39 3.28
C HIS A 60 -5.57 7.03 2.28
N LEU A 61 -4.29 6.72 2.40
CA LEU A 61 -3.27 7.20 1.47
C LEU A 61 -3.37 6.38 0.18
N GLU A 62 -4.07 6.91 -0.81
CA GLU A 62 -4.34 6.23 -2.08
C GLU A 62 -3.09 6.06 -2.95
N SER A 63 -2.01 6.77 -2.65
CA SER A 63 -0.77 6.71 -3.41
C SER A 63 0.43 6.38 -2.54
N GLU A 64 1.31 5.53 -3.06
CA GLU A 64 2.60 5.21 -2.45
C GLU A 64 3.43 6.48 -2.19
N HIS A 65 3.41 7.43 -3.12
CA HIS A 65 4.08 8.72 -2.98
C HIS A 65 3.44 9.58 -1.88
N GLY A 66 2.11 9.53 -1.72
CA GLY A 66 1.41 10.20 -0.63
C GLY A 66 1.83 9.64 0.73
N GLN A 67 1.92 8.33 0.85
CA GLN A 67 2.40 7.67 2.07
C GLN A 67 3.86 8.03 2.38
N MET A 68 4.73 8.05 1.36
CA MET A 68 6.11 8.48 1.50
C MET A 68 6.20 9.91 2.05
N VAL A 69 5.48 10.85 1.45
CA VAL A 69 5.47 12.26 1.91
C VAL A 69 4.87 12.37 3.32
N SER A 70 3.82 11.61 3.61
CA SER A 70 3.26 11.56 4.96
C SER A 70 4.30 11.13 6.00
N ASN A 71 5.14 10.14 5.69
CA ASN A 71 6.23 9.69 6.57
C ASN A 71 7.34 10.73 6.74
N PHE A 72 7.54 11.63 5.78
CA PHE A 72 8.43 12.79 5.95
C PHE A 72 7.85 13.85 6.88
N VAL A 73 6.57 14.14 6.73
CA VAL A 73 5.92 15.30 7.35
C VAL A 73 5.37 14.96 8.73
N HIS A 74 4.88 13.74 8.92
CA HIS A 74 4.24 13.32 10.17
C HIS A 74 5.13 12.38 10.95
N ALA A 75 5.00 12.42 12.28
CA ALA A 75 5.54 11.41 13.16
C ALA A 75 4.42 10.82 14.01
N ALA A 76 4.54 9.55 14.30
CA ALA A 76 3.58 8.75 15.07
C ALA A 76 4.15 8.37 16.44
N PRO A 77 3.33 7.99 17.41
CA PRO A 77 3.79 7.46 18.69
C PRO A 77 4.72 6.25 18.56
N LEU A 78 4.39 5.32 17.66
CA LEU A 78 5.15 4.11 17.34
C LEU A 78 5.53 4.06 15.87
N ARG A 79 6.50 3.21 15.52
CA ARG A 79 6.79 2.80 14.15
C ARG A 79 6.64 1.29 14.02
N LYS A 80 6.05 0.86 12.92
CA LYS A 80 6.00 -0.55 12.53
C LYS A 80 7.18 -0.85 11.62
N LEU A 81 7.99 -1.82 11.99
CA LEU A 81 9.15 -2.27 11.21
C LEU A 81 8.72 -3.26 10.12
N ALA A 82 9.65 -3.57 9.21
CA ALA A 82 9.41 -4.49 8.10
C ALA A 82 9.05 -5.91 8.53
N ASP A 83 9.49 -6.37 9.70
CA ASP A 83 9.13 -7.65 10.30
C ASP A 83 7.77 -7.63 11.01
N GLY A 84 7.10 -6.47 11.04
CA GLY A 84 5.82 -6.24 11.70
C GLY A 84 5.93 -5.88 13.17
N SER A 85 7.13 -5.81 13.75
CA SER A 85 7.34 -5.36 15.13
C SER A 85 7.07 -3.87 15.30
N PHE A 86 6.73 -3.45 16.54
CA PHE A 86 6.50 -2.05 16.86
C PHE A 86 7.61 -1.53 17.73
N VAL A 87 8.16 -0.37 17.37
CA VAL A 87 9.21 0.30 18.12
C VAL A 87 8.75 1.71 18.53
N PRO A 88 9.20 2.20 19.69
CA PRO A 88 8.92 3.58 20.11
C PRO A 88 9.46 4.60 19.10
N TYR A 89 8.66 5.66 18.81
CA TYR A 89 9.11 6.75 17.94
C TYR A 89 8.93 8.11 18.61
N LEU A 90 7.70 8.67 18.72
CA LEU A 90 7.44 9.82 19.59
C LEU A 90 7.37 9.42 21.07
N PHE A 91 6.99 8.18 21.35
CA PHE A 91 7.26 7.61 22.67
C PHE A 91 8.76 7.31 22.81
N SER A 92 9.28 7.39 24.05
CA SER A 92 10.60 6.87 24.41
C SER A 92 10.54 5.40 24.83
N GLU A 93 9.42 4.98 25.41
CA GLU A 93 9.12 3.62 25.84
C GLU A 93 7.62 3.38 25.90
N TYR A 94 7.20 2.13 25.79
CA TYR A 94 5.83 1.70 26.03
C TYR A 94 5.78 0.25 26.50
N TYR A 95 4.71 -0.10 27.19
CA TYR A 95 4.36 -1.49 27.53
C TYR A 95 2.85 -1.62 27.68
N LEU A 96 2.36 -2.86 27.51
CA LEU A 96 0.96 -3.22 27.64
C LEU A 96 0.74 -3.97 28.95
N THR A 97 -0.38 -3.69 29.62
CA THR A 97 -0.82 -4.41 30.82
C THR A 97 -2.28 -4.82 30.67
N PRO A 98 -2.65 -5.99 31.20
CA PRO A 98 -4.07 -6.32 31.33
C PRO A 98 -4.80 -5.25 32.15
N GLY A 99 -5.98 -4.86 31.69
CA GLY A 99 -6.91 -4.01 32.41
C GLY A 99 -8.11 -4.78 32.94
N ASP A 100 -9.08 -4.07 33.49
CA ASP A 100 -10.32 -4.66 34.00
C ASP A 100 -11.24 -5.11 32.86
N ASN A 101 -12.05 -6.16 33.09
CA ASN A 101 -13.08 -6.62 32.16
C ASN A 101 -12.58 -6.99 30.76
N GLY A 102 -11.37 -7.53 30.63
CA GLY A 102 -10.79 -7.92 29.33
C GLY A 102 -10.27 -6.75 28.50
N THR A 103 -10.10 -5.58 29.09
CA THR A 103 -9.43 -4.44 28.45
C THR A 103 -7.91 -4.59 28.49
N VAL A 104 -7.22 -3.82 27.66
CA VAL A 104 -5.75 -3.68 27.70
C VAL A 104 -5.38 -2.22 27.87
N VAL A 105 -4.38 -1.97 28.70
CA VAL A 105 -3.87 -0.64 28.97
C VAL A 105 -2.48 -0.49 28.38
N LEU A 106 -2.34 0.44 27.46
CA LEU A 106 -1.03 0.93 27.00
C LEU A 106 -0.52 1.96 28.02
N ASN A 107 0.69 1.75 28.49
CA ASN A 107 1.45 2.69 29.29
C ASN A 107 2.65 3.15 28.46
N ALA A 108 2.79 4.44 28.24
CA ALA A 108 3.88 4.97 27.44
C ALA A 108 4.43 6.28 28.02
N VAL A 109 5.65 6.63 27.62
CA VAL A 109 6.33 7.87 27.99
C VAL A 109 6.66 8.65 26.72
N TRP A 110 6.24 9.91 26.64
CA TRP A 110 6.61 10.80 25.55
C TRP A 110 8.08 11.22 25.61
N ARG A 111 8.72 11.36 24.46
CA ARG A 111 10.00 12.06 24.37
C ARG A 111 9.83 13.51 24.85
N ARG A 112 10.86 14.06 25.44
CA ARG A 112 10.87 15.46 25.90
C ARG A 112 11.21 16.40 24.76
N GLY A 113 10.69 17.63 24.83
CA GLY A 113 11.04 18.71 23.91
C GLY A 113 10.51 18.54 22.49
N LEU A 114 9.47 17.70 22.29
CA LEU A 114 8.80 17.57 21.01
C LEU A 114 8.18 18.90 20.59
N LYS A 115 8.39 19.30 19.33
CA LYS A 115 7.83 20.51 18.74
C LYS A 115 7.29 20.25 17.36
N TRP A 116 6.17 20.88 17.05
CA TRP A 116 5.60 20.92 15.72
C TRP A 116 6.49 21.69 14.75
N HIS A 117 6.25 21.54 13.44
CA HIS A 117 6.99 22.25 12.37
C HIS A 117 6.95 23.77 12.54
N ASP A 118 5.86 24.32 13.09
CA ASP A 118 5.69 25.74 13.35
C ASP A 118 6.37 26.23 14.66
N GLY A 119 7.08 25.33 15.36
CA GLY A 119 7.78 25.61 16.61
C GLY A 119 6.91 25.50 17.86
N THR A 120 5.60 25.28 17.72
CA THR A 120 4.69 25.11 18.87
C THR A 120 5.08 23.85 19.67
N GLU A 121 5.07 23.93 20.99
CA GLU A 121 5.33 22.78 21.84
C GLU A 121 4.26 21.69 21.66
N PHE A 122 4.68 20.44 21.71
CA PHE A 122 3.78 19.30 21.59
C PHE A 122 2.85 19.20 22.79
N ASP A 123 1.55 19.14 22.50
CA ASP A 123 0.50 18.85 23.48
C ASP A 123 0.08 17.38 23.34
N PRO A 124 0.27 16.53 24.39
CA PRO A 124 -0.12 15.12 24.37
C PRO A 124 -1.61 14.87 24.07
N ARG A 125 -2.47 15.86 24.29
CA ARG A 125 -3.91 15.81 23.91
C ARG A 125 -4.11 15.70 22.38
N SER A 126 -3.07 15.92 21.59
CA SER A 126 -3.07 15.67 20.14
C SER A 126 -3.32 14.21 19.80
N LEU A 127 -2.93 13.25 20.64
CA LEU A 127 -3.26 11.84 20.46
C LEU A 127 -4.77 11.59 20.63
N GLU A 128 -5.37 12.15 21.67
CA GLU A 128 -6.82 12.05 21.88
C GLU A 128 -7.60 12.66 20.70
N LEU A 129 -7.19 13.86 20.25
CA LEU A 129 -7.76 14.50 19.06
C LEU A 129 -7.65 13.56 17.85
N THR A 130 -6.46 13.01 17.58
CA THR A 130 -6.22 12.16 16.41
C THR A 130 -7.11 10.92 16.43
N VAL A 131 -7.21 10.23 17.58
CA VAL A 131 -8.09 9.06 17.74
C VAL A 131 -9.56 9.44 17.53
N ARG A 132 -10.00 10.54 18.09
CA ARG A 132 -11.38 11.01 17.94
C ARG A 132 -11.70 11.40 16.48
N MET A 133 -10.77 12.06 15.81
CA MET A 133 -10.92 12.39 14.39
C MET A 133 -10.96 11.14 13.50
N MET A 134 -10.18 10.09 13.81
CA MET A 134 -10.28 8.80 13.13
C MET A 134 -11.65 8.14 13.36
N ALA A 135 -12.18 8.20 14.58
CA ALA A 135 -13.46 7.58 14.94
C ALA A 135 -14.67 8.30 14.33
N ASP A 136 -14.55 9.56 13.89
CA ASP A 136 -15.65 10.32 13.28
C ASP A 136 -15.91 9.83 11.85
N PRO A 137 -17.12 9.28 11.56
CA PRO A 137 -17.47 8.79 10.23
C PRO A 137 -17.35 9.82 9.11
N LYS A 138 -17.42 11.12 9.44
CA LYS A 138 -17.31 12.21 8.45
C LYS A 138 -15.92 12.30 7.83
N ASN A 139 -14.90 11.80 8.52
CA ASN A 139 -13.51 11.88 8.06
C ASN A 139 -13.12 10.68 7.19
N ASN A 140 -14.01 9.71 6.97
CA ASN A 140 -13.78 8.52 6.14
C ASN A 140 -12.44 7.81 6.46
N SER A 141 -12.01 7.85 7.72
CA SER A 141 -10.76 7.20 8.13
C SER A 141 -10.87 5.69 8.01
N PRO A 142 -9.88 5.01 7.41
CA PRO A 142 -9.82 3.54 7.39
C PRO A 142 -9.66 2.95 8.81
N TYR A 143 -9.31 3.76 9.78
CA TYR A 143 -9.14 3.36 11.18
C TYR A 143 -10.39 3.61 12.05
N ALA A 144 -11.52 4.03 11.45
CA ALA A 144 -12.68 4.51 12.21
C ALA A 144 -13.22 3.48 13.20
N GLU A 145 -13.42 2.23 12.77
CA GLU A 145 -13.95 1.18 13.66
C GLU A 145 -12.95 0.78 14.74
N LEU A 146 -11.67 0.72 14.39
CA LEU A 146 -10.63 0.42 15.36
C LEU A 146 -10.48 1.54 16.41
N ALA A 147 -10.57 2.79 15.98
CA ALA A 147 -10.50 3.96 16.86
C ALA A 147 -11.69 4.02 17.85
N LYS A 148 -12.87 3.50 17.48
CA LYS A 148 -14.01 3.35 18.40
C LYS A 148 -13.75 2.36 19.55
N GLY A 149 -12.82 1.42 19.35
CA GLY A 149 -12.37 0.50 20.39
C GLY A 149 -11.40 1.12 21.41
N VAL A 150 -10.97 2.37 21.21
CA VAL A 150 -10.21 3.13 22.20
C VAL A 150 -11.18 3.73 23.23
N LEU A 151 -11.18 3.17 24.42
CA LEU A 151 -12.12 3.55 25.49
C LEU A 151 -11.69 4.83 26.21
N ALA A 152 -10.39 5.06 26.35
CA ALA A 152 -9.86 6.26 26.95
C ALA A 152 -8.44 6.56 26.50
N VAL A 153 -8.12 7.84 26.38
CA VAL A 153 -6.76 8.39 26.25
C VAL A 153 -6.56 9.40 27.35
N SER A 154 -5.54 9.25 28.15
CA SER A 154 -5.23 10.16 29.25
C SER A 154 -3.75 10.43 29.37
N SER A 155 -3.43 11.62 29.87
CA SER A 155 -2.06 12.06 30.13
C SER A 155 -1.85 12.24 31.64
N ILE A 156 -0.75 11.72 32.18
CA ILE A 156 -0.41 11.76 33.59
C ILE A 156 0.97 12.43 33.77
N GLY A 157 1.22 13.00 34.93
CA GLY A 157 2.53 13.57 35.29
C GLY A 157 2.91 14.76 34.39
N GLN A 158 2.08 15.79 34.35
CA GLN A 158 2.27 16.99 33.50
C GLN A 158 2.38 16.65 32.01
N GLY A 159 1.66 15.61 31.56
CA GLY A 159 1.61 15.21 30.15
C GLY A 159 2.78 14.32 29.72
N GLN A 160 3.71 13.94 30.57
CA GLN A 160 4.85 13.10 30.16
C GLN A 160 4.48 11.63 29.91
N ARG A 161 3.45 11.11 30.58
CA ARG A 161 2.99 9.72 30.45
C ARG A 161 1.66 9.68 29.73
N CYS A 162 1.52 8.71 28.86
CA CYS A 162 0.29 8.39 28.16
C CYS A 162 -0.27 7.08 28.69
N HIS A 163 -1.55 7.10 29.04
CA HIS A 163 -2.33 5.90 29.29
C HIS A 163 -3.44 5.82 28.27
N MET A 164 -3.58 4.67 27.61
CA MET A 164 -4.62 4.43 26.61
C MET A 164 -5.27 3.08 26.91
N ILE A 165 -6.60 3.06 26.95
CA ILE A 165 -7.37 1.85 27.30
C ILE A 165 -8.06 1.37 26.03
N PHE A 166 -7.86 0.10 25.69
CA PHE A 166 -8.47 -0.57 24.55
C PHE A 166 -9.55 -1.55 24.99
N ALA A 167 -10.58 -1.73 24.16
CA ALA A 167 -11.70 -2.63 24.40
C ALA A 167 -11.35 -4.13 24.39
N GLY A 168 -10.09 -4.48 24.10
CA GLY A 168 -9.57 -5.84 24.04
C GLY A 168 -8.06 -5.83 23.84
N ASP A 169 -7.48 -6.97 23.58
CA ASP A 169 -6.05 -7.20 23.45
C ASP A 169 -5.56 -7.25 22.00
N SER A 170 -6.36 -6.73 21.06
CA SER A 170 -6.00 -6.71 19.66
C SER A 170 -4.74 -5.89 19.39
N ARG A 171 -3.75 -6.52 18.75
CA ARG A 171 -2.53 -5.87 18.28
C ARG A 171 -2.82 -4.73 17.28
N GLN A 172 -3.97 -4.78 16.58
CA GLN A 172 -4.38 -3.75 15.63
C GLN A 172 -4.49 -2.37 16.28
N TYR A 173 -4.73 -2.28 17.60
CA TYR A 173 -4.69 -1.00 18.31
C TYR A 173 -3.33 -0.33 18.28
N LEU A 174 -2.23 -1.09 18.16
CA LEU A 174 -0.90 -0.52 17.98
C LEU A 174 -0.71 0.10 16.58
N ASP A 175 -1.45 -0.37 15.57
CA ASP A 175 -1.44 0.23 14.24
C ASP A 175 -2.02 1.66 14.26
N LEU A 176 -3.00 1.97 15.13
CA LEU A 176 -3.45 3.35 15.35
C LEU A 176 -2.34 4.28 15.82
N LEU A 177 -1.41 3.73 16.60
CA LEU A 177 -0.27 4.48 17.13
C LEU A 177 0.87 4.64 16.10
N CYS A 178 0.74 4.03 14.92
CA CYS A 178 1.63 4.24 13.78
C CYS A 178 1.10 5.31 12.80
N VAL A 179 -0.05 5.90 13.09
CA VAL A 179 -0.61 7.03 12.33
C VAL A 179 -0.04 8.34 12.86
N GLY A 180 0.34 9.23 11.95
CA GLY A 180 0.84 10.55 12.31
C GLY A 180 -0.17 11.37 13.11
N LEU A 181 0.32 12.11 14.11
CA LEU A 181 -0.54 12.91 14.97
C LEU A 181 -1.03 14.19 14.28
N LEU A 182 -2.27 14.56 14.59
CA LEU A 182 -2.89 15.81 14.17
C LEU A 182 -2.61 16.94 15.18
N PRO A 183 -2.31 18.16 14.71
CA PRO A 183 -1.96 19.30 15.58
C PRO A 183 -3.21 19.91 16.26
N LYS A 184 -3.34 19.62 17.56
CA LYS A 184 -4.48 20.13 18.35
C LYS A 184 -4.58 21.67 18.34
N HIS A 185 -3.44 22.35 18.43
CA HIS A 185 -3.40 23.83 18.44
C HIS A 185 -3.89 24.47 17.15
N ILE A 186 -3.88 23.75 16.02
CA ILE A 186 -4.40 24.23 14.73
C ILE A 186 -5.86 23.82 14.55
N LEU A 187 -6.21 22.54 14.82
CA LEU A 187 -7.53 22.00 14.53
C LEU A 187 -8.55 22.32 15.63
N GLU A 188 -8.11 22.50 16.88
CA GLU A 188 -8.93 22.88 18.01
C GLU A 188 -8.22 23.92 18.88
N PRO A 189 -8.04 25.15 18.41
CA PRO A 189 -7.41 26.19 19.22
C PRO A 189 -8.24 26.45 20.47
N GLU A 190 -7.58 26.47 21.62
CA GLU A 190 -8.24 26.88 22.88
C GLU A 190 -8.75 28.32 22.70
N LYS A 191 -10.01 28.58 23.06
CA LYS A 191 -10.62 29.92 23.02
C LYS A 191 -9.97 30.83 24.07
N THR A 192 -8.71 31.16 23.89
CA THR A 192 -7.97 32.12 24.71
C THR A 192 -7.35 33.17 23.79
N THR A 193 -7.98 34.36 23.83
CA THR A 193 -7.60 35.64 23.20
C THR A 193 -7.90 35.79 21.71
N GLU A 194 -8.59 36.89 21.39
CA GLU A 194 -8.92 37.38 20.06
C GLU A 194 -7.75 37.44 19.07
N VAL A 195 -6.53 37.37 19.52
CA VAL A 195 -5.29 37.38 18.71
C VAL A 195 -5.04 36.06 18.00
N ALA A 196 -5.38 34.91 18.60
CA ALA A 196 -5.22 33.61 17.98
C ALA A 196 -6.29 33.36 16.89
N ALA A 197 -7.51 33.86 17.11
CA ALA A 197 -8.58 33.81 16.11
C ALA A 197 -8.24 34.64 14.86
N ALA A 198 -7.54 35.77 15.02
CA ALA A 198 -7.10 36.62 13.92
C ALA A 198 -5.97 35.99 13.09
N ALA A 199 -5.06 35.20 13.71
CA ALA A 199 -4.00 34.50 13.00
C ALA A 199 -4.54 33.33 12.15
N VAL A 200 -5.55 32.61 12.64
CA VAL A 200 -6.27 31.57 11.88
C VAL A 200 -7.11 32.21 10.76
N ALA A 201 -7.77 33.34 11.02
CA ALA A 201 -8.55 34.06 10.02
C ALA A 201 -7.67 34.71 8.93
N SER A 202 -6.43 35.10 9.23
CA SER A 202 -5.51 35.67 8.22
C SER A 202 -4.88 34.60 7.31
N ALA A 203 -4.81 33.34 7.78
CA ALA A 203 -4.38 32.19 6.98
C ALA A 203 -5.55 31.58 6.15
N ALA A 204 -6.79 31.79 6.61
CA ALA A 204 -8.02 31.39 5.96
C ALA A 204 -8.76 32.66 5.51
N GLY A 205 -8.44 33.16 4.32
CA GLY A 205 -9.22 34.24 3.73
C GLY A 205 -10.71 33.88 3.74
N GLU A 206 -11.51 34.62 4.54
CA GLU A 206 -12.97 34.60 4.56
C GLU A 206 -13.68 33.25 4.66
N ALA A 207 -13.72 32.62 5.83
CA ALA A 207 -14.67 31.54 6.11
C ALA A 207 -15.22 31.63 7.53
N ASN A 208 -16.25 32.43 7.70
CA ASN A 208 -17.18 32.31 8.82
C ASN A 208 -18.01 31.04 8.61
N ASN A 209 -17.95 30.09 9.54
CA ASN A 209 -18.66 28.79 9.61
C ASN A 209 -18.03 27.59 8.90
N ALA A 210 -16.71 27.45 8.87
CA ALA A 210 -16.08 26.21 8.45
C ALA A 210 -16.33 25.09 9.50
N SER A 211 -16.94 23.97 9.09
CA SER A 211 -17.08 22.79 9.92
C SER A 211 -15.68 22.16 10.19
N ALA A 212 -15.53 21.31 11.21
CA ALA A 212 -14.27 20.61 11.47
C ALA A 212 -13.75 19.83 10.24
N ALA A 213 -14.63 19.33 9.38
CA ALA A 213 -14.29 18.69 8.12
C ALA A 213 -13.56 19.64 7.15
N SER A 214 -14.00 20.90 7.04
CA SER A 214 -13.32 21.89 6.19
C SER A 214 -11.95 22.30 6.76
N ALA A 215 -11.78 22.29 8.09
CA ALA A 215 -10.48 22.54 8.72
C ALA A 215 -9.47 21.42 8.43
N LEU A 216 -9.93 20.18 8.39
CA LEU A 216 -9.09 19.01 8.06
C LEU A 216 -8.68 18.99 6.58
N GLU A 217 -9.60 19.36 5.67
CA GLU A 217 -9.29 19.50 4.24
C GLU A 217 -8.25 20.60 4.00
N MET A 218 -8.39 21.77 4.66
CA MET A 218 -7.41 22.84 4.58
C MET A 218 -6.05 22.43 5.16
N TYR A 219 -6.06 21.65 6.24
CA TYR A 219 -4.85 21.08 6.83
C TYR A 219 -4.13 20.13 5.85
N ALA A 220 -4.86 19.30 5.12
CA ALA A 220 -4.29 18.35 4.15
C ALA A 220 -3.52 19.04 3.00
N ASP A 221 -3.79 20.29 2.71
CA ASP A 221 -3.05 21.04 1.69
C ASP A 221 -1.70 21.57 2.20
N LYS A 222 -1.62 21.90 3.49
CA LYS A 222 -0.44 22.47 4.13
C LYS A 222 -0.23 21.90 5.53
N PRO A 223 0.06 20.58 5.64
CA PRO A 223 0.14 19.94 6.93
C PRO A 223 1.32 20.45 7.77
N VAL A 224 1.04 20.68 9.04
CA VAL A 224 2.02 20.94 10.09
C VAL A 224 2.16 19.67 10.92
N GLY A 225 3.28 18.99 10.78
CA GLY A 225 3.53 17.70 11.43
C GLY A 225 4.59 17.77 12.52
N LEU A 226 4.94 16.59 13.03
CA LEU A 226 6.05 16.33 13.96
C LEU A 226 7.20 15.58 13.27
N GLY A 227 7.12 15.39 11.95
CA GLY A 227 8.05 14.59 11.20
C GLY A 227 9.41 15.24 10.96
N PRO A 228 10.35 14.46 10.37
CA PRO A 228 11.73 14.91 10.14
C PRO A 228 11.84 16.01 9.08
N TYR A 229 10.82 16.18 8.23
CA TYR A 229 10.79 17.20 7.20
C TYR A 229 9.48 17.98 7.24
N MET A 230 9.54 19.24 6.82
CA MET A 230 8.38 20.12 6.68
C MET A 230 8.20 20.56 5.24
N ILE A 231 6.95 20.80 4.83
CA ILE A 231 6.64 21.31 3.50
C ILE A 231 7.00 22.78 3.41
N LYS A 232 7.97 23.11 2.55
CA LYS A 232 8.38 24.48 2.25
C LYS A 232 7.52 25.11 1.17
N ALA A 233 7.32 24.36 0.09
CA ALA A 233 6.52 24.79 -1.06
C ALA A 233 5.88 23.59 -1.73
N ARG A 234 4.69 23.77 -2.30
CA ARG A 234 3.96 22.74 -3.05
C ARG A 234 3.12 23.38 -4.15
N GLU A 235 3.17 22.76 -5.32
CA GLU A 235 2.20 22.97 -6.38
C GLU A 235 1.69 21.59 -6.83
N LYS A 236 0.38 21.35 -6.60
CA LYS A 236 -0.25 20.05 -6.91
C LYS A 236 -0.05 19.68 -8.38
N GLY A 237 0.41 18.44 -8.61
CA GLY A 237 0.70 17.90 -9.94
C GLY A 237 1.96 18.45 -10.59
N SER A 238 2.80 19.18 -9.86
CA SER A 238 4.02 19.80 -10.37
C SER A 238 5.22 19.50 -9.47
N TYR A 239 5.25 20.00 -8.24
CA TYR A 239 6.38 19.76 -7.35
C TYR A 239 5.99 19.84 -5.86
N LEU A 240 6.86 19.27 -5.03
CA LEU A 240 6.85 19.38 -3.58
C LEU A 240 8.28 19.58 -3.08
N LEU A 241 8.52 20.67 -2.37
CA LEU A 241 9.81 20.97 -1.71
C LEU A 241 9.67 20.75 -0.21
N LEU A 242 10.54 19.88 0.31
CA LEU A 242 10.64 19.55 1.73
C LEU A 242 11.96 20.09 2.28
N GLU A 243 11.92 20.74 3.45
CA GLU A 243 13.10 21.14 4.20
C GLU A 243 13.21 20.33 5.48
N ALA A 244 14.43 20.08 5.93
CA ALA A 244 14.68 19.39 7.20
C ALA A 244 14.05 20.17 8.36
N ASN A 245 13.37 19.48 9.26
CA ASN A 245 12.74 20.07 10.44
C ASN A 245 13.82 20.39 11.49
N PRO A 246 14.11 21.66 11.78
CA PRO A 246 15.13 22.02 12.76
C PRO A 246 14.72 21.70 14.21
N ASN A 247 13.43 21.45 14.43
CA ASN A 247 12.87 21.12 15.75
C ASN A 247 12.65 19.61 15.94
N PHE A 248 13.12 18.79 15.00
CA PHE A 248 12.97 17.33 15.12
C PHE A 248 13.81 16.81 16.28
N PHE A 249 13.30 15.82 17.00
CA PHE A 249 13.95 15.28 18.21
C PHE A 249 15.27 14.53 17.95
N ASP A 250 15.58 14.23 16.68
CA ASP A 250 16.87 13.65 16.27
C ASP A 250 17.70 14.72 15.56
N ASP A 251 18.72 15.21 16.25
CA ASP A 251 19.58 16.32 15.78
C ASP A 251 20.27 16.04 14.44
N ARG A 252 20.40 14.77 14.05
CA ARG A 252 20.96 14.37 12.76
C ARG A 252 20.14 14.86 11.58
N ILE A 253 18.85 15.16 11.78
CA ILE A 253 17.95 15.64 10.72
C ILE A 253 18.23 17.08 10.34
N ALA A 254 18.52 17.95 11.30
CA ALA A 254 18.68 19.38 11.05
C ALA A 254 19.77 19.73 10.00
N SER A 255 20.76 18.86 9.82
CA SER A 255 21.86 19.05 8.85
C SER A 255 21.61 18.33 7.50
N ARG A 256 20.44 17.73 7.29
CA ARG A 256 20.18 16.96 6.08
C ARG A 256 19.76 17.83 4.90
N PRO A 257 20.03 17.36 3.65
CA PRO A 257 19.64 18.08 2.46
C PRO A 257 18.12 18.26 2.38
N ALA A 258 17.68 19.31 1.70
CA ALA A 258 16.30 19.44 1.29
C ALA A 258 15.92 18.34 0.29
N VAL A 259 14.64 18.03 0.17
CA VAL A 259 14.13 17.05 -0.79
C VAL A 259 13.17 17.74 -1.74
N LEU A 260 13.49 17.71 -3.02
CA LEU A 260 12.64 18.22 -4.09
C LEU A 260 12.02 17.04 -4.85
N LEU A 261 10.71 16.88 -4.75
CA LEU A 261 9.95 15.96 -5.58
C LEU A 261 9.41 16.74 -6.78
N HIS A 262 9.78 16.31 -7.98
CA HIS A 262 9.17 16.79 -9.21
C HIS A 262 8.19 15.75 -9.74
N CYS A 263 6.92 16.14 -9.83
CA CYS A 263 5.82 15.28 -10.22
C CYS A 263 5.59 15.36 -11.73
N SER A 264 5.48 14.24 -12.41
CA SER A 264 5.12 14.19 -13.83
C SER A 264 4.29 12.97 -14.14
N TYR A 265 3.30 13.14 -15.03
CA TYR A 265 2.55 12.03 -15.63
C TYR A 265 3.13 11.61 -16.98
N ASP A 266 4.28 12.16 -17.36
CA ASP A 266 5.02 11.84 -18.57
C ASP A 266 6.35 11.17 -18.21
N PHE A 267 6.40 9.85 -18.37
CA PHE A 267 7.61 9.10 -18.08
C PHE A 267 8.76 9.42 -19.05
N GLN A 268 8.48 9.83 -20.30
CA GLN A 268 9.52 10.26 -21.24
C GLN A 268 10.20 11.53 -20.74
N GLN A 269 9.43 12.46 -20.20
CA GLN A 269 9.94 13.66 -19.56
C GLN A 269 10.80 13.32 -18.33
N LEU A 270 10.33 12.39 -17.47
CA LEU A 270 11.10 11.95 -16.30
C LEU A 270 12.44 11.35 -16.71
N VAL A 271 12.45 10.43 -17.68
CA VAL A 271 13.68 9.81 -18.19
C VAL A 271 14.59 10.84 -18.85
N SER A 272 14.04 11.76 -19.64
CA SER A 272 14.82 12.83 -20.29
C SER A 272 15.50 13.74 -19.27
N ASN A 273 14.77 14.17 -18.25
CA ASN A 273 15.30 15.01 -17.17
C ASN A 273 16.33 14.25 -16.32
N PHE A 274 16.12 12.95 -16.07
CA PHE A 274 17.09 12.11 -15.40
C PHE A 274 18.42 12.01 -16.19
N ARG A 275 18.35 11.79 -17.50
CA ARG A 275 19.52 11.81 -18.39
C ARG A 275 20.29 13.13 -18.32
N GLN A 276 19.59 14.23 -18.14
CA GLN A 276 20.18 15.57 -17.99
C GLN A 276 20.71 15.82 -16.56
N LYS A 277 20.75 14.79 -15.71
CA LYS A 277 21.18 14.86 -14.29
C LYS A 277 20.37 15.85 -13.43
N LYS A 278 19.09 16.09 -13.82
CA LYS A 278 18.15 16.92 -13.04
C LYS A 278 17.57 16.18 -11.84
N TYR A 279 17.66 14.84 -11.81
CA TYR A 279 17.24 14.02 -10.70
C TYR A 279 18.37 13.12 -10.23
N ASP A 280 18.42 12.90 -8.92
CA ASP A 280 19.32 11.94 -8.30
C ASP A 280 18.72 10.54 -8.30
N TRP A 281 17.38 10.49 -8.28
CA TRP A 281 16.58 9.26 -8.35
C TRP A 281 15.28 9.49 -9.11
N ILE A 282 14.85 8.48 -9.87
CA ILE A 282 13.48 8.38 -10.39
C ILE A 282 12.90 7.02 -10.05
N ASN A 283 11.59 7.01 -9.73
CA ASN A 283 10.81 5.79 -9.58
C ASN A 283 9.80 5.68 -10.71
N LEU A 284 9.75 4.52 -11.36
CA LEU A 284 8.95 4.29 -12.55
C LEU A 284 8.23 2.95 -12.44
N PRO A 285 7.01 2.84 -13.01
CA PRO A 285 6.30 1.57 -13.09
C PRO A 285 7.11 0.54 -13.89
N SER A 286 7.07 -0.71 -13.49
CA SER A 286 7.78 -1.80 -14.14
C SER A 286 7.44 -2.00 -15.62
N MET A 287 6.24 -1.57 -16.05
CA MET A 287 5.80 -1.72 -17.45
C MET A 287 6.67 -1.01 -18.49
N ILE A 288 7.61 -0.15 -18.05
CA ILE A 288 8.56 0.54 -18.94
C ILE A 288 10.00 0.05 -18.79
N SER A 289 10.26 -0.97 -17.94
CA SER A 289 11.64 -1.43 -17.64
C SER A 289 12.37 -1.91 -18.88
N GLU A 290 11.72 -2.67 -19.78
CA GLU A 290 12.32 -3.12 -21.03
C GLU A 290 12.71 -1.93 -21.95
N GLN A 291 11.87 -0.91 -22.02
CA GLN A 291 12.17 0.29 -22.77
C GLN A 291 13.40 1.03 -22.21
N LEU A 292 13.50 1.09 -20.86
CA LEU A 292 14.64 1.72 -20.18
C LEU A 292 15.94 0.94 -20.40
N GLU A 293 15.92 -0.38 -20.33
CA GLU A 293 17.09 -1.24 -20.60
C GLU A 293 17.60 -1.06 -22.05
N ASN A 294 16.66 -0.97 -23.01
CA ASN A 294 16.96 -0.75 -24.42
C ASN A 294 17.57 0.64 -24.70
N MET A 295 17.34 1.62 -23.80
CA MET A 295 17.92 2.97 -23.95
C MET A 295 19.42 3.06 -23.68
N LYS A 296 20.09 1.99 -23.19
CA LYS A 296 21.52 1.93 -22.90
C LYS A 296 22.02 3.20 -22.16
N LEU A 297 21.46 3.44 -20.99
CA LEU A 297 21.80 4.60 -20.17
C LEU A 297 23.18 4.41 -19.55
N ASP A 298 24.18 5.16 -20.02
CA ASP A 298 25.53 5.10 -19.49
C ASP A 298 25.59 5.59 -18.04
N GLN A 299 26.33 4.87 -17.18
CA GLN A 299 26.54 5.20 -15.77
C GLN A 299 25.26 5.26 -14.92
N VAL A 300 24.16 4.66 -15.39
CA VAL A 300 22.91 4.53 -14.63
C VAL A 300 22.82 3.15 -14.01
N LYS A 301 22.42 3.11 -12.76
CA LYS A 301 22.08 1.91 -12.01
C LYS A 301 20.58 1.71 -11.99
N PHE A 302 20.16 0.47 -12.24
CA PHE A 302 18.78 0.04 -12.12
C PHE A 302 18.63 -0.75 -10.84
N VAL A 303 17.56 -0.46 -10.11
CA VAL A 303 17.15 -1.26 -8.95
C VAL A 303 15.73 -1.69 -9.20
N LYS A 304 15.53 -3.01 -9.30
CA LYS A 304 14.21 -3.62 -9.36
C LYS A 304 13.86 -4.13 -7.98
N TYR A 305 12.70 -3.79 -7.49
CA TYR A 305 12.22 -4.23 -6.19
C TYR A 305 10.75 -4.64 -6.27
N PRO A 306 10.34 -5.64 -5.47
CA PRO A 306 8.96 -6.11 -5.47
C PRO A 306 8.01 -4.99 -5.03
N ASN A 307 6.95 -4.77 -5.82
CA ASN A 307 5.83 -3.94 -5.40
C ASN A 307 5.17 -4.55 -4.16
N GLN A 308 4.56 -3.73 -3.31
CA GLN A 308 3.84 -4.23 -2.13
C GLN A 308 2.55 -4.98 -2.50
N ALA A 309 2.02 -4.75 -3.69
CA ALA A 309 0.86 -5.46 -4.19
C ALA A 309 1.23 -6.77 -4.88
N ALA A 310 0.44 -7.81 -4.64
CA ALA A 310 0.47 -9.05 -5.41
C ALA A 310 -0.83 -9.23 -6.18
N MET A 311 -0.73 -9.74 -7.41
CA MET A 311 -1.88 -10.14 -8.20
C MET A 311 -2.32 -11.53 -7.76
N VAL A 312 -3.57 -11.64 -7.34
CA VAL A 312 -4.17 -12.88 -6.86
C VAL A 312 -5.44 -13.23 -7.64
N TRP A 313 -5.67 -14.51 -7.79
CA TRP A 313 -6.90 -15.06 -8.31
C TRP A 313 -7.75 -15.57 -7.15
N VAL A 314 -8.78 -14.83 -6.79
CA VAL A 314 -9.66 -15.11 -5.66
C VAL A 314 -10.76 -16.08 -6.10
N PHE A 315 -10.98 -17.11 -5.29
CA PHE A 315 -12.06 -18.09 -5.44
C PHE A 315 -13.19 -17.77 -4.49
N ASN A 316 -14.40 -17.58 -4.98
CA ASN A 316 -15.57 -17.42 -4.10
C ASN A 316 -15.96 -18.77 -3.50
N THR A 317 -15.61 -19.00 -2.23
CA THR A 317 -15.89 -20.26 -1.52
C THR A 317 -17.39 -20.52 -1.27
N ARG A 318 -18.23 -19.52 -1.50
CA ARG A 318 -19.70 -19.62 -1.44
C ARG A 318 -20.30 -20.19 -2.73
N ASP A 319 -19.55 -20.18 -3.82
CA ASP A 319 -19.93 -20.82 -5.08
C ASP A 319 -19.85 -22.34 -4.91
N ALA A 320 -20.95 -23.04 -5.15
CA ALA A 320 -21.04 -24.49 -4.95
C ALA A 320 -20.01 -25.27 -5.78
N SER A 321 -19.65 -24.78 -6.98
CA SER A 321 -18.65 -25.40 -7.85
C SER A 321 -17.21 -25.21 -7.34
N LEU A 322 -16.98 -24.25 -6.46
CA LEU A 322 -15.69 -23.90 -5.88
C LEU A 322 -15.61 -24.17 -4.36
N ALA A 323 -16.65 -24.79 -3.77
CA ALA A 323 -16.68 -25.08 -2.35
C ALA A 323 -15.57 -26.06 -1.92
N ASP A 324 -15.26 -27.07 -2.76
CA ASP A 324 -14.17 -28.02 -2.50
C ASP A 324 -12.79 -27.37 -2.73
N ALA A 325 -11.96 -27.37 -1.68
CA ALA A 325 -10.59 -26.87 -1.74
C ALA A 325 -9.72 -27.61 -2.79
N LYS A 326 -10.01 -28.88 -3.03
CA LYS A 326 -9.29 -29.66 -4.06
C LYS A 326 -9.54 -29.12 -5.46
N VAL A 327 -10.75 -28.66 -5.75
CA VAL A 327 -11.09 -28.01 -7.02
C VAL A 327 -10.31 -26.70 -7.15
N ARG A 328 -10.29 -25.86 -6.09
CA ARG A 328 -9.56 -24.59 -6.11
C ARG A 328 -8.05 -24.80 -6.28
N THR A 329 -7.49 -25.80 -5.56
CA THR A 329 -6.07 -26.17 -5.70
C THR A 329 -5.76 -26.69 -7.11
N ALA A 330 -6.64 -27.51 -7.67
CA ALA A 330 -6.47 -28.01 -9.02
C ALA A 330 -6.46 -26.86 -10.06
N LEU A 331 -7.39 -25.92 -9.94
CA LEU A 331 -7.45 -24.74 -10.81
C LEU A 331 -6.15 -23.91 -10.72
N ASP A 332 -5.61 -23.72 -9.51
CA ASP A 332 -4.33 -23.03 -9.29
C ASP A 332 -3.15 -23.77 -9.96
N LEU A 333 -3.10 -25.08 -9.88
CA LEU A 333 -2.05 -25.90 -10.49
C LEU A 333 -2.06 -25.86 -12.02
N LEU A 334 -3.22 -25.66 -12.63
CA LEU A 334 -3.38 -25.58 -14.09
C LEU A 334 -2.81 -24.31 -14.70
N VAL A 335 -2.57 -23.26 -13.91
CA VAL A 335 -2.15 -21.94 -14.42
C VAL A 335 -0.63 -21.87 -14.61
N ASP A 336 -0.22 -21.54 -15.83
CA ASP A 336 1.17 -21.33 -16.23
C ASP A 336 1.64 -19.91 -15.92
N ARG A 337 2.29 -19.75 -14.78
CA ARG A 337 2.80 -18.44 -14.35
C ARG A 337 3.92 -17.90 -15.25
N ASN A 338 4.70 -18.77 -15.87
CA ASN A 338 5.76 -18.34 -16.79
C ASN A 338 5.15 -17.71 -18.06
N ARG A 339 4.03 -18.25 -18.54
CA ARG A 339 3.31 -17.64 -19.67
C ARG A 339 2.69 -16.30 -19.28
N ILE A 340 2.20 -16.18 -18.04
CA ILE A 340 1.73 -14.90 -17.52
C ILE A 340 2.88 -13.91 -17.53
N LEU A 341 4.05 -14.25 -16.98
CA LEU A 341 5.22 -13.37 -16.95
C LEU A 341 5.65 -12.91 -18.34
N ASN A 342 5.66 -13.81 -19.33
CA ASN A 342 6.06 -13.49 -20.71
C ASN A 342 5.12 -12.48 -21.40
N GLN A 343 3.90 -12.33 -20.91
CA GLN A 343 2.88 -11.45 -21.47
C GLN A 343 2.56 -10.27 -20.54
N PHE A 344 3.10 -10.32 -19.30
CA PHE A 344 2.81 -9.30 -18.30
C PHE A 344 3.41 -7.95 -18.74
N PRO A 345 2.65 -6.85 -18.64
CA PRO A 345 3.18 -5.55 -19.02
C PRO A 345 4.18 -5.06 -17.96
N GLY A 346 5.44 -5.31 -18.20
CA GLY A 346 6.56 -4.96 -17.32
C GLY A 346 7.14 -6.15 -16.54
N ASP A 347 8.08 -5.85 -15.64
CA ASP A 347 8.71 -6.89 -14.82
C ASP A 347 7.80 -7.36 -13.70
N ALA A 348 7.82 -8.65 -13.46
CA ALA A 348 7.12 -9.28 -12.35
C ALA A 348 7.83 -10.58 -11.94
N VAL A 349 7.55 -11.05 -10.75
CA VAL A 349 7.99 -12.37 -10.27
C VAL A 349 6.78 -13.29 -10.08
N ALA A 350 6.94 -14.55 -10.46
CA ALA A 350 5.91 -15.56 -10.23
C ALA A 350 5.78 -15.89 -8.74
N LEU A 351 4.55 -16.07 -8.29
CA LEU A 351 4.23 -16.51 -6.94
C LEU A 351 3.59 -17.90 -7.00
N TYR A 352 4.16 -18.85 -6.29
CA TYR A 352 3.69 -20.25 -6.24
C TYR A 352 3.11 -20.66 -4.90
N ALA A 353 3.32 -19.85 -3.89
CA ALA A 353 2.79 -20.04 -2.55
C ALA A 353 2.17 -18.72 -2.03
N ASN A 354 1.43 -18.80 -0.93
CA ASN A 354 0.93 -17.59 -0.30
C ASN A 354 2.09 -16.75 0.27
N ILE A 355 1.84 -15.47 0.42
CA ILE A 355 2.87 -14.48 0.78
C ILE A 355 3.38 -14.61 2.23
N LEU A 356 2.70 -15.42 3.08
CA LEU A 356 3.14 -15.76 4.43
C LEU A 356 4.21 -16.86 4.43
N ALA A 357 4.34 -17.61 3.32
CA ALA A 357 5.32 -18.68 3.23
C ALA A 357 6.75 -18.13 3.39
N SER A 358 7.50 -18.68 4.31
CA SER A 358 8.90 -18.34 4.52
C SER A 358 9.76 -18.93 3.41
N GLY A 359 10.36 -18.10 2.59
CA GLY A 359 11.31 -18.49 1.55
C GLY A 359 10.72 -18.54 0.14
N PRO A 360 11.59 -18.65 -0.88
CA PRO A 360 11.15 -18.80 -2.25
C PRO A 360 10.42 -20.13 -2.41
N ALA A 361 9.18 -20.10 -2.87
CA ALA A 361 8.50 -21.31 -3.29
C ALA A 361 9.30 -21.95 -4.43
N VAL A 362 9.64 -23.23 -4.29
CA VAL A 362 10.30 -23.98 -5.36
C VAL A 362 9.32 -24.08 -6.52
N ALA A 363 9.69 -23.51 -7.65
CA ALA A 363 8.91 -23.64 -8.87
C ALA A 363 8.98 -25.09 -9.34
N GLU A 364 7.93 -25.87 -9.09
CA GLU A 364 7.78 -27.15 -9.77
C GLU A 364 7.63 -26.92 -11.27
N GLU A 365 8.13 -27.88 -12.06
CA GLU A 365 7.94 -27.83 -13.51
C GLU A 365 6.45 -27.79 -13.86
N TYR A 366 6.07 -26.85 -14.72
CA TYR A 366 4.66 -26.62 -15.07
C TYR A 366 3.94 -27.87 -15.55
N ALA A 367 4.61 -28.74 -16.34
CA ALA A 367 4.03 -29.98 -16.82
C ALA A 367 3.57 -30.90 -15.68
N SER A 368 4.38 -31.02 -14.62
CA SER A 368 4.04 -31.79 -13.41
C SER A 368 2.87 -31.15 -12.66
N ARG A 369 2.89 -29.83 -12.48
CA ARG A 369 1.79 -29.10 -11.85
C ARG A 369 0.48 -29.29 -12.61
N PHE A 370 0.52 -29.11 -13.94
CA PHE A 370 -0.65 -29.25 -14.80
C PHE A 370 -1.24 -30.67 -14.71
N ALA A 371 -0.41 -31.72 -14.83
CA ALA A 371 -0.86 -33.10 -14.71
C ALA A 371 -1.46 -33.42 -13.33
N ASN A 372 -0.90 -32.84 -12.26
CA ASN A 372 -1.44 -32.98 -10.92
C ASN A 372 -2.79 -32.27 -10.79
N GLY A 373 -2.94 -31.08 -11.38
CA GLY A 373 -4.20 -30.35 -11.44
C GLY A 373 -5.31 -31.14 -12.13
N GLU A 374 -5.01 -31.75 -13.28
CA GLU A 374 -5.99 -32.61 -13.97
C GLU A 374 -6.42 -33.79 -13.12
N LYS A 375 -5.46 -34.51 -12.49
CA LYS A 375 -5.76 -35.63 -11.58
C LYS A 375 -6.61 -35.19 -10.38
N MET A 376 -6.33 -34.03 -9.83
CA MET A 376 -7.12 -33.49 -8.70
C MET A 376 -8.55 -33.15 -9.11
N LEU A 377 -8.77 -32.57 -10.30
CA LEU A 377 -10.10 -32.32 -10.83
C LEU A 377 -10.88 -33.64 -10.99
N GLU A 378 -10.25 -34.67 -11.56
CA GLU A 378 -10.88 -36.00 -11.71
C GLU A 378 -11.23 -36.62 -10.34
N ALA A 379 -10.31 -36.54 -9.39
CA ALA A 379 -10.52 -37.03 -8.03
C ALA A 379 -11.64 -36.27 -7.28
N ALA A 380 -11.84 -34.99 -7.60
CA ALA A 380 -12.94 -34.18 -7.10
C ALA A 380 -14.27 -34.38 -7.87
N GLY A 381 -14.31 -35.31 -8.82
CA GLY A 381 -15.51 -35.60 -9.64
C GLY A 381 -15.75 -34.62 -10.79
N VAL A 382 -14.78 -33.74 -11.09
CA VAL A 382 -14.84 -32.81 -12.22
C VAL A 382 -14.28 -33.51 -13.47
N LYS A 383 -15.18 -34.08 -14.27
CA LYS A 383 -14.84 -34.89 -15.45
C LYS A 383 -15.86 -34.70 -16.56
N ASP A 384 -15.47 -34.98 -17.80
CA ASP A 384 -16.40 -35.01 -18.94
C ASP A 384 -17.34 -36.22 -18.77
N SER A 385 -18.57 -35.94 -18.30
CA SER A 385 -19.56 -36.99 -17.98
C SER A 385 -20.54 -37.23 -19.15
N ASN A 386 -20.62 -36.33 -20.08
CA ASN A 386 -21.54 -36.36 -21.22
C ASN A 386 -20.83 -36.57 -22.58
N ASN A 387 -19.50 -36.64 -22.59
CA ASN A 387 -18.62 -36.78 -23.77
C ASN A 387 -18.72 -35.61 -24.76
N ASP A 388 -18.96 -34.38 -24.26
CA ASP A 388 -18.98 -33.19 -25.13
C ASP A 388 -17.59 -32.52 -25.25
N GLY A 389 -16.59 -33.08 -24.61
CA GLY A 389 -15.21 -32.61 -24.61
C GLY A 389 -14.89 -31.61 -23.52
N TRP A 390 -15.84 -31.23 -22.67
CA TRP A 390 -15.67 -30.33 -21.53
C TRP A 390 -15.94 -31.05 -20.21
N ARG A 391 -15.36 -30.54 -19.15
CA ARG A 391 -15.58 -31.10 -17.82
C ARG A 391 -16.90 -30.63 -17.22
N ASP A 392 -17.55 -31.54 -16.51
CA ASP A 392 -18.77 -31.32 -15.75
C ASP A 392 -18.49 -31.47 -14.24
N ILE A 393 -19.34 -30.86 -13.41
CA ILE A 393 -19.38 -31.05 -11.96
C ILE A 393 -20.82 -31.37 -11.55
N ASN A 394 -21.03 -32.48 -10.85
CA ASN A 394 -22.38 -32.93 -10.45
C ASN A 394 -23.37 -33.00 -11.63
N GLY A 395 -22.89 -33.39 -12.83
CA GLY A 395 -23.70 -33.49 -14.02
C GLY A 395 -24.08 -32.17 -14.72
N ASN A 396 -23.52 -31.05 -14.26
CA ASN A 396 -23.68 -29.74 -14.87
C ASN A 396 -22.35 -29.26 -15.50
N PRO A 397 -22.39 -28.47 -16.57
CA PRO A 397 -21.18 -27.90 -17.16
C PRO A 397 -20.35 -27.14 -16.12
N PHE A 398 -19.07 -27.48 -16.02
CA PHE A 398 -18.14 -26.78 -15.12
C PHE A 398 -17.54 -25.56 -15.85
N GLU A 399 -18.06 -24.38 -15.55
CA GLU A 399 -17.63 -23.12 -16.15
C GLU A 399 -17.11 -22.16 -15.10
N ILE A 400 -15.91 -21.60 -15.32
CA ILE A 400 -15.27 -20.62 -14.47
C ILE A 400 -15.43 -19.22 -15.06
N LYS A 401 -16.06 -18.33 -14.30
CA LYS A 401 -16.18 -16.91 -14.65
C LYS A 401 -15.11 -16.12 -13.90
N ILE A 402 -14.28 -15.38 -14.66
CA ILE A 402 -13.18 -14.59 -14.13
C ILE A 402 -13.56 -13.12 -14.20
N LEU A 403 -13.92 -12.54 -13.07
CA LEU A 403 -14.31 -11.15 -12.96
C LEU A 403 -13.08 -10.24 -12.93
N ILE A 404 -13.08 -9.21 -13.80
CA ILE A 404 -12.06 -8.14 -13.83
C ILE A 404 -12.71 -6.77 -14.01
N ASN A 405 -12.00 -5.69 -13.69
CA ASN A 405 -12.37 -4.35 -14.15
C ASN A 405 -11.85 -4.09 -15.58
N ASP A 406 -12.57 -3.28 -16.33
CA ASP A 406 -12.38 -3.09 -17.77
C ASP A 406 -11.17 -2.22 -18.16
N ASP A 407 -10.64 -1.43 -17.21
CA ASP A 407 -9.54 -0.48 -17.40
C ASP A 407 -8.16 -1.02 -16.97
N ASN A 408 -8.06 -2.31 -16.55
CA ASN A 408 -6.81 -2.89 -16.03
C ASN A 408 -6.20 -3.92 -17.00
N LEU A 409 -5.21 -3.46 -17.78
CA LEU A 409 -4.52 -4.29 -18.76
C LEU A 409 -3.84 -5.53 -18.14
N SER A 410 -3.21 -5.39 -16.99
CA SER A 410 -2.53 -6.50 -16.31
C SER A 410 -3.51 -7.61 -15.92
N ARG A 411 -4.68 -7.26 -15.38
CA ARG A 411 -5.74 -8.23 -15.07
C ARG A 411 -6.25 -8.90 -16.32
N ARG A 412 -6.39 -8.15 -17.41
CA ARG A 412 -6.86 -8.71 -18.70
C ARG A 412 -5.90 -9.75 -19.23
N VAL A 413 -4.60 -9.45 -19.28
CA VAL A 413 -3.55 -10.39 -19.72
C VAL A 413 -3.55 -11.66 -18.89
N ILE A 414 -3.66 -11.54 -17.57
CA ILE A 414 -3.70 -12.69 -16.64
C ILE A 414 -4.96 -13.51 -16.89
N ALA A 415 -6.12 -12.86 -17.00
CA ALA A 415 -7.40 -13.56 -17.23
C ALA A 415 -7.40 -14.34 -18.55
N ASP A 416 -6.92 -13.73 -19.62
CA ASP A 416 -6.85 -14.38 -20.95
C ASP A 416 -5.89 -15.59 -20.91
N GLN A 417 -4.77 -15.53 -20.16
CA GLN A 417 -3.88 -16.68 -19.97
C GLN A 417 -4.54 -17.78 -19.13
N ILE A 418 -5.25 -17.43 -18.05
CA ILE A 418 -6.00 -18.43 -17.24
C ILE A 418 -7.04 -19.13 -18.12
N VAL A 419 -7.81 -18.40 -18.92
CA VAL A 419 -8.79 -18.98 -19.86
C VAL A 419 -8.11 -19.98 -20.81
N ALA A 420 -6.97 -19.61 -21.37
CA ALA A 420 -6.21 -20.47 -22.28
C ALA A 420 -5.71 -21.76 -21.59
N ASP A 421 -5.20 -21.65 -20.36
CA ASP A 421 -4.69 -22.81 -19.61
C ASP A 421 -5.81 -23.73 -19.13
N LEU A 422 -6.92 -23.18 -18.65
CA LEU A 422 -8.11 -23.95 -18.28
C LEU A 422 -8.73 -24.67 -19.48
N GLY A 423 -8.76 -24.01 -20.64
CA GLY A 423 -9.21 -24.63 -21.90
C GLY A 423 -8.38 -25.86 -22.29
N ARG A 424 -7.07 -25.86 -22.05
CA ARG A 424 -6.19 -27.03 -22.25
C ARG A 424 -6.56 -28.21 -21.35
N ALA A 425 -7.02 -27.92 -20.13
CA ALA A 425 -7.53 -28.92 -19.18
C ALA A 425 -9.02 -29.25 -19.39
N ARG A 426 -9.61 -28.77 -20.49
CA ARG A 426 -11.04 -28.94 -20.82
C ARG A 426 -12.00 -28.37 -19.77
N VAL A 427 -11.60 -27.30 -19.11
CA VAL A 427 -12.45 -26.50 -18.22
C VAL A 427 -12.91 -25.26 -18.99
N LYS A 428 -14.20 -25.04 -19.09
CA LYS A 428 -14.74 -23.81 -19.69
C LYS A 428 -14.40 -22.63 -18.81
N ALA A 429 -13.93 -21.54 -19.41
CA ALA A 429 -13.66 -20.31 -18.69
C ALA A 429 -13.97 -19.08 -19.55
N VAL A 430 -14.54 -18.05 -18.93
CA VAL A 430 -14.89 -16.79 -19.58
C VAL A 430 -14.48 -15.60 -18.72
N VAL A 431 -14.08 -14.50 -19.36
CA VAL A 431 -13.76 -13.25 -18.68
C VAL A 431 -15.00 -12.37 -18.62
N GLU A 432 -15.39 -11.98 -17.42
CA GLU A 432 -16.40 -10.96 -17.17
C GLU A 432 -15.73 -9.63 -16.86
N SER A 433 -15.90 -8.64 -17.74
CA SER A 433 -15.29 -7.32 -17.60
C SER A 433 -16.35 -6.28 -17.27
N VAL A 434 -16.16 -5.54 -16.19
CA VAL A 434 -17.12 -4.55 -15.69
C VAL A 434 -16.39 -3.26 -15.28
N SER A 435 -17.13 -2.16 -15.09
CA SER A 435 -16.56 -0.91 -14.58
C SER A 435 -15.97 -1.08 -13.18
N TRP A 436 -14.98 -0.26 -12.78
CA TRP A 436 -14.40 -0.30 -11.42
C TRP A 436 -15.47 -0.19 -10.32
N SER A 437 -16.44 0.72 -10.50
CA SER A 437 -17.52 0.89 -9.53
C SER A 437 -18.38 -0.37 -9.37
N ASP A 438 -18.77 -1.00 -10.48
CA ASP A 438 -19.55 -2.25 -10.44
C ASP A 438 -18.72 -3.40 -9.89
N PHE A 439 -17.43 -3.47 -10.26
CA PHE A 439 -16.49 -4.47 -9.77
C PHE A 439 -16.43 -4.50 -8.24
N VAL A 440 -16.17 -3.35 -7.61
CA VAL A 440 -16.02 -3.28 -6.15
C VAL A 440 -17.36 -3.28 -5.43
N SER A 441 -18.27 -2.36 -5.80
CA SER A 441 -19.45 -2.06 -4.99
C SER A 441 -20.56 -3.09 -5.13
N LYS A 442 -20.74 -3.66 -6.33
CA LYS A 442 -21.81 -4.62 -6.61
C LYS A 442 -21.30 -6.05 -6.54
N ARG A 443 -20.21 -6.36 -7.27
CA ARG A 443 -19.81 -7.75 -7.47
C ARG A 443 -18.99 -8.29 -6.29
N LEU A 444 -17.89 -7.64 -5.91
CA LEU A 444 -17.02 -8.12 -4.85
C LEU A 444 -17.69 -8.04 -3.46
N LYS A 445 -18.22 -6.87 -3.09
CA LYS A 445 -18.83 -6.69 -1.76
C LYS A 445 -20.07 -7.54 -1.56
N GLN A 446 -20.86 -7.81 -2.60
CA GLN A 446 -22.05 -8.64 -2.52
C GLN A 446 -21.77 -10.13 -2.76
N GLY A 447 -20.53 -10.48 -3.17
CA GLY A 447 -20.15 -11.86 -3.46
C GLY A 447 -20.79 -12.40 -4.74
N GLU A 448 -21.16 -11.54 -5.68
CA GLU A 448 -21.80 -11.89 -6.95
C GLU A 448 -20.78 -12.18 -8.05
N PHE A 449 -19.92 -13.16 -7.81
CA PHE A 449 -18.91 -13.62 -8.75
C PHE A 449 -18.53 -15.07 -8.44
N SER A 450 -17.99 -15.79 -9.43
CA SER A 450 -17.38 -17.10 -9.25
C SER A 450 -15.91 -16.95 -8.84
N THR A 451 -15.12 -16.31 -9.70
CA THR A 451 -13.72 -15.95 -9.38
C THR A 451 -13.44 -14.50 -9.77
N ALA A 452 -12.41 -13.90 -9.16
CA ALA A 452 -12.00 -12.52 -9.46
C ALA A 452 -10.48 -12.36 -9.43
N LEU A 453 -9.95 -11.49 -10.30
CA LEU A 453 -8.55 -11.06 -10.24
C LEU A 453 -8.44 -9.75 -9.46
N LEU A 454 -7.64 -9.78 -8.40
CA LEU A 454 -7.42 -8.65 -7.51
C LEU A 454 -5.92 -8.34 -7.36
N SER A 455 -5.63 -7.10 -6.98
CA SER A 455 -4.33 -6.71 -6.46
C SER A 455 -4.50 -6.41 -4.99
N TYR A 456 -3.94 -7.25 -4.13
CA TYR A 456 -3.89 -6.98 -2.71
C TYR A 456 -2.55 -6.38 -2.32
N HIS A 457 -2.59 -5.29 -1.55
CA HIS A 457 -1.42 -4.80 -0.83
C HIS A 457 -1.19 -5.69 0.38
N PHE A 458 0.00 -6.24 0.46
CA PHE A 458 0.46 -7.05 1.58
C PHE A 458 1.61 -6.29 2.27
N PRO A 459 1.30 -5.30 3.10
CA PRO A 459 2.34 -4.64 3.89
C PRO A 459 3.02 -5.70 4.76
N THR A 460 4.32 -5.59 4.90
CA THR A 460 5.11 -6.46 5.77
C THR A 460 4.50 -6.45 7.18
N GLY A 461 4.14 -7.60 7.70
CA GLY A 461 3.34 -7.70 8.93
C GLY A 461 1.83 -7.49 8.75
N GLY A 462 1.31 -7.63 7.51
CA GLY A 462 -0.02 -7.26 7.07
C GLY A 462 -1.20 -7.73 7.89
N ASN A 463 -2.29 -6.99 7.78
CA ASN A 463 -3.56 -7.31 8.40
C ASN A 463 -4.30 -8.44 7.63
N TRP A 464 -3.94 -9.69 7.92
CA TRP A 464 -4.59 -10.87 7.36
C TRP A 464 -6.02 -11.06 7.86
N VAL A 465 -6.34 -10.44 9.00
CA VAL A 465 -7.68 -10.47 9.59
C VAL A 465 -8.68 -9.85 8.63
N SER A 466 -8.41 -8.68 8.06
CA SER A 466 -9.31 -8.05 7.09
C SER A 466 -9.53 -8.88 5.81
N LEU A 467 -8.54 -9.66 5.39
CA LEU A 467 -8.58 -10.46 4.16
C LEU A 467 -9.28 -11.82 4.31
N LEU A 468 -9.21 -12.42 5.50
CA LEU A 468 -9.55 -13.83 5.68
C LEU A 468 -10.54 -14.09 6.79
N HIS A 469 -10.69 -13.20 7.79
CA HIS A 469 -11.56 -13.44 8.94
C HIS A 469 -13.04 -13.38 8.54
N SER A 470 -13.82 -14.32 9.03
CA SER A 470 -15.24 -14.45 8.67
C SER A 470 -16.16 -13.42 9.33
N SER A 471 -15.70 -12.74 10.39
CA SER A 471 -16.51 -11.78 11.14
C SER A 471 -16.84 -10.53 10.32
N PRO A 472 -18.13 -10.14 10.23
CA PRO A 472 -18.51 -8.88 9.58
C PRO A 472 -18.11 -7.63 10.38
N LYS A 473 -17.63 -7.81 11.63
CA LYS A 473 -17.18 -6.73 12.51
C LYS A 473 -15.73 -6.28 12.22
N ILE A 474 -15.02 -7.02 11.36
CA ILE A 474 -13.67 -6.66 10.97
C ILE A 474 -13.73 -5.41 10.08
N LEU A 475 -12.93 -4.44 10.45
CA LEU A 475 -12.76 -3.21 9.70
C LEU A 475 -12.26 -3.52 8.28
N ASP A 476 -12.79 -2.80 7.29
CA ASP A 476 -12.46 -3.01 5.89
C ASP A 476 -12.42 -4.49 5.52
N ASN A 477 -13.54 -5.18 5.78
CA ASN A 477 -13.63 -6.59 5.47
C ASN A 477 -13.43 -6.83 3.98
N LEU A 478 -12.23 -7.25 3.62
CA LEU A 478 -11.78 -7.59 2.27
C LEU A 478 -11.86 -9.10 2.00
N ASN A 479 -12.53 -9.86 2.87
CA ASN A 479 -12.76 -11.29 2.71
C ASN A 479 -13.71 -11.57 1.53
N TYR A 480 -13.32 -11.13 0.34
CA TYR A 480 -14.10 -11.35 -0.88
C TYR A 480 -14.20 -12.83 -1.23
N ALA A 481 -13.20 -13.64 -0.87
CA ALA A 481 -13.25 -15.09 -1.04
C ALA A 481 -14.40 -15.75 -0.26
N GLY A 482 -14.97 -15.06 0.74
CA GLY A 482 -16.01 -15.60 1.58
C GLY A 482 -15.52 -16.72 2.49
N VAL A 483 -14.28 -16.65 2.93
CA VAL A 483 -13.70 -17.58 3.89
C VAL A 483 -14.59 -17.61 5.13
N LYS A 484 -14.99 -18.81 5.52
CA LYS A 484 -15.75 -19.07 6.75
C LYS A 484 -15.23 -20.36 7.35
N ASP A 485 -14.19 -20.24 8.13
CA ASP A 485 -13.46 -21.36 8.71
C ASP A 485 -13.02 -21.01 10.13
N GLU A 486 -13.49 -21.81 11.10
CA GLU A 486 -13.25 -21.57 12.53
C GLU A 486 -11.77 -21.68 12.91
N GLN A 487 -10.99 -22.50 12.22
CA GLN A 487 -9.56 -22.64 12.48
C GLN A 487 -8.79 -21.42 11.99
N ILE A 488 -9.16 -20.88 10.83
CA ILE A 488 -8.59 -19.62 10.30
C ILE A 488 -8.93 -18.49 11.26
N ASP A 489 -10.20 -18.34 11.64
CA ASP A 489 -10.66 -17.27 12.54
C ASP A 489 -9.90 -17.31 13.87
N LYS A 490 -9.87 -18.48 14.55
CA LYS A 490 -9.12 -18.64 15.81
C LYS A 490 -7.63 -18.35 15.69
N THR A 491 -7.02 -18.74 14.56
CA THR A 491 -5.59 -18.49 14.35
C THR A 491 -5.33 -17.00 14.11
N LEU A 492 -6.22 -16.32 13.39
CA LEU A 492 -6.15 -14.89 13.16
C LEU A 492 -6.35 -14.11 14.46
N ASP A 493 -7.34 -14.49 15.29
CA ASP A 493 -7.58 -13.89 16.61
C ASP A 493 -6.35 -14.07 17.52
N ALA A 494 -5.77 -15.28 17.53
CA ALA A 494 -4.58 -15.54 18.30
C ALA A 494 -3.38 -14.71 17.80
N LEU A 495 -3.17 -14.63 16.49
CA LEU A 495 -2.12 -13.80 15.89
C LEU A 495 -2.29 -12.32 16.18
N ASP A 496 -3.54 -11.85 16.27
CA ASP A 496 -3.85 -10.47 16.59
C ASP A 496 -3.51 -10.13 18.05
N SER A 497 -3.65 -11.08 18.95
CA SER A 497 -3.30 -10.93 20.38
C SER A 497 -1.81 -11.19 20.68
N MET A 498 -1.07 -11.87 19.79
CA MET A 498 0.35 -12.15 19.98
C MET A 498 1.22 -10.94 19.69
N LEU A 499 2.03 -10.56 20.65
CA LEU A 499 3.16 -9.68 20.42
C LEU A 499 4.25 -10.43 19.62
N ASP A 500 5.27 -9.71 19.15
CA ASP A 500 6.34 -10.31 18.36
C ASP A 500 7.10 -11.40 19.11
N GLY A 501 7.59 -12.40 18.38
CA GLY A 501 8.39 -13.48 18.95
C GLY A 501 8.25 -14.82 18.20
N THR A 502 8.90 -15.84 18.76
CA THR A 502 8.95 -17.20 18.16
C THR A 502 7.55 -17.79 18.00
N ASP A 503 6.69 -17.62 19.00
CA ASP A 503 5.33 -18.19 19.00
C ASP A 503 4.48 -17.59 17.88
N ARG A 504 4.60 -16.27 17.66
CA ARG A 504 3.91 -15.59 16.57
C ARG A 504 4.40 -16.10 15.20
N ASN A 505 5.69 -16.25 15.02
CA ASN A 505 6.26 -16.75 13.78
C ASN A 505 5.79 -18.18 13.49
N GLN A 506 5.67 -19.03 14.51
CA GLN A 506 5.12 -20.37 14.38
C GLN A 506 3.64 -20.34 14.00
N ALA A 507 2.85 -19.47 14.61
CA ALA A 507 1.43 -19.31 14.29
C ALA A 507 1.24 -18.81 12.84
N VAL A 508 2.05 -17.86 12.38
CA VAL A 508 2.08 -17.41 10.97
C VAL A 508 2.42 -18.56 10.03
N ALA A 509 3.44 -19.36 10.35
CA ALA A 509 3.80 -20.50 9.53
C ALA A 509 2.69 -21.56 9.47
N SER A 510 2.00 -21.81 10.60
CA SER A 510 0.87 -22.73 10.67
C SER A 510 -0.33 -22.21 9.85
N LEU A 511 -0.63 -20.92 9.94
CA LEU A 511 -1.67 -20.29 9.11
C LEU A 511 -1.30 -20.39 7.63
N SER A 512 -0.04 -20.12 7.28
CA SER A 512 0.46 -20.25 5.91
C SER A 512 0.23 -21.66 5.34
N ALA A 513 0.62 -22.69 6.10
CA ALA A 513 0.43 -24.07 5.67
C ALA A 513 -1.06 -24.42 5.50
N TYR A 514 -1.91 -24.00 6.44
CA TYR A 514 -3.34 -24.24 6.35
C TYR A 514 -3.99 -23.51 5.17
N LEU A 515 -3.56 -22.28 4.85
CA LEU A 515 -4.05 -21.54 3.69
C LEU A 515 -3.63 -22.17 2.36
N GLU A 516 -2.51 -22.91 2.31
CA GLU A 516 -2.13 -23.72 1.14
C GLU A 516 -3.11 -24.88 0.91
N GLU A 517 -3.67 -25.45 1.96
CA GLU A 517 -4.69 -26.51 1.89
C GLU A 517 -6.07 -25.93 1.60
N TYR A 518 -6.48 -24.88 2.31
CA TYR A 518 -7.81 -24.25 2.16
C TYR A 518 -7.96 -23.54 0.81
N ARG A 519 -6.90 -22.95 0.30
CA ARG A 519 -6.79 -22.28 -1.03
C ARG A 519 -7.92 -21.30 -1.34
N PRO A 520 -8.09 -20.22 -0.56
CA PRO A 520 -9.13 -19.22 -0.85
C PRO A 520 -8.75 -18.35 -2.04
N MET A 521 -7.48 -18.31 -2.39
CA MET A 521 -6.92 -17.58 -3.52
C MET A 521 -5.63 -18.22 -4.02
N ALA A 522 -5.35 -18.04 -5.30
CA ALA A 522 -4.07 -18.38 -5.91
C ALA A 522 -3.21 -17.12 -6.06
N PHE A 523 -1.99 -17.15 -5.55
CA PHE A 523 -1.01 -16.09 -5.79
C PHE A 523 -0.38 -16.29 -7.17
N LEU A 524 -0.42 -15.27 -8.01
CA LEU A 524 0.00 -15.41 -9.40
C LEU A 524 1.33 -14.73 -9.67
N VAL A 525 1.36 -13.41 -9.58
CA VAL A 525 2.55 -12.61 -9.84
C VAL A 525 2.63 -11.41 -8.90
N ARG A 526 3.86 -10.98 -8.63
CA ARG A 526 4.14 -9.72 -7.97
C ARG A 526 4.84 -8.81 -8.96
N PRO A 527 4.24 -7.67 -9.33
CA PRO A 527 4.90 -6.66 -10.13
C PRO A 527 6.18 -6.16 -9.46
N MET A 528 7.15 -5.76 -10.27
CA MET A 528 8.37 -5.12 -9.80
C MET A 528 8.31 -3.64 -10.13
N ASP A 529 8.77 -2.78 -9.25
CA ASP A 529 9.02 -1.39 -9.54
C ASP A 529 10.50 -1.18 -9.90
N VAL A 530 10.78 -0.10 -10.61
CA VAL A 530 12.12 0.20 -11.10
C VAL A 530 12.55 1.57 -10.61
N GLY A 531 13.61 1.58 -9.82
CA GLY A 531 14.31 2.80 -9.45
C GLY A 531 15.55 2.99 -10.32
N LEU A 532 15.81 4.21 -10.78
CA LEU A 532 17.03 4.58 -11.49
C LEU A 532 17.80 5.62 -10.69
N TYR A 533 19.13 5.44 -10.61
CA TYR A 533 20.03 6.43 -10.03
C TYR A 533 21.37 6.45 -10.75
N HIS A 534 22.07 7.58 -10.68
CA HIS A 534 23.40 7.69 -11.24
C HIS A 534 24.42 6.96 -10.37
N ALA A 535 25.34 6.20 -11.00
CA ALA A 535 26.33 5.38 -10.29
C ALA A 535 27.22 6.19 -9.33
N GLU A 536 27.44 7.46 -9.65
CA GLU A 536 28.23 8.41 -8.87
C GLU A 536 27.55 8.80 -7.54
N ALA A 537 26.23 8.60 -7.41
CA ALA A 537 25.46 9.03 -6.24
C ALA A 537 25.75 8.20 -4.98
N GLY A 538 26.57 7.13 -5.08
CA GLY A 538 26.99 6.33 -3.92
C GLY A 538 25.85 5.60 -3.19
N LEU A 539 24.70 5.49 -3.81
CA LEU A 539 23.50 4.90 -3.22
C LEU A 539 23.64 3.39 -3.09
N SER A 540 23.53 2.88 -1.89
CA SER A 540 23.52 1.46 -1.66
C SER A 540 22.08 0.89 -1.76
N THR A 541 22.00 -0.29 -2.33
CA THR A 541 20.87 -0.92 -2.96
C THR A 541 19.87 -1.66 -2.05
N ALA A 542 19.64 -1.25 -0.81
CA ALA A 542 18.48 -1.76 -0.08
C ALA A 542 17.21 -1.04 -0.57
N ALA A 543 16.78 -1.38 -1.79
CA ALA A 543 15.75 -0.64 -2.51
C ALA A 543 14.35 -0.73 -1.90
N SER A 544 14.02 -1.83 -1.20
CA SER A 544 12.71 -1.99 -0.56
C SER A 544 12.49 -1.06 0.64
N ALA A 545 13.55 -0.50 1.21
CA ALA A 545 13.48 0.43 2.34
C ALA A 545 13.31 1.89 1.89
N ILE A 546 13.52 2.21 0.61
CA ILE A 546 13.58 3.60 0.14
C ILE A 546 12.25 4.33 0.37
N TRP A 547 11.12 3.67 0.14
CA TRP A 547 9.82 4.33 0.20
C TRP A 547 9.13 4.24 1.56
N ASN A 548 9.44 3.21 2.36
CA ASN A 548 8.73 2.94 3.61
C ASN A 548 9.45 3.44 4.86
N ASP A 549 10.76 3.67 4.80
CA ASP A 549 11.55 4.11 5.94
C ASP A 549 12.44 5.30 5.60
N VAL A 550 11.83 6.46 5.63
CA VAL A 550 12.47 7.75 5.36
C VAL A 550 13.72 7.99 6.22
N LEU A 551 13.73 7.49 7.46
CA LEU A 551 14.87 7.67 8.37
C LEU A 551 16.08 6.82 7.99
N ASN A 552 15.86 5.74 7.25
CA ASN A 552 16.92 4.86 6.76
C ASN A 552 17.33 5.15 5.31
N TRP A 553 16.86 6.25 4.73
CA TRP A 553 17.27 6.64 3.39
C TRP A 553 18.75 6.98 3.34
N LYS A 554 19.55 6.06 2.81
CA LYS A 554 20.97 6.31 2.55
C LYS A 554 21.20 7.47 1.60
N LEU A 555 20.24 7.75 0.73
CA LEU A 555 20.22 8.92 -0.15
C LEU A 555 20.28 10.23 0.65
N LEU A 556 19.58 10.28 1.78
CA LEU A 556 19.52 11.44 2.64
C LEU A 556 20.61 11.45 3.71
N PHE A 557 21.07 10.26 4.12
CA PHE A 557 21.86 10.09 5.32
C PHE A 557 23.30 9.61 5.09
N GLY A 558 23.70 9.41 3.80
CA GLY A 558 25.00 8.86 3.44
C GLY A 558 25.12 7.36 3.81
N PRO A 559 26.30 6.74 3.67
CA PRO A 559 26.52 5.38 4.08
C PRO A 559 26.21 5.29 5.58
N ALA A 560 25.26 4.46 5.96
CA ALA A 560 24.86 4.27 7.33
C ALA A 560 26.07 3.85 8.15
N GLU A 561 26.49 4.67 9.11
CA GLU A 561 27.07 4.13 10.31
C GLU A 561 25.97 3.27 10.93
N SER A 562 26.22 1.95 10.89
CA SER A 562 25.32 0.92 11.34
C SER A 562 24.82 1.23 12.75
N GLN A 563 23.54 0.98 12.96
CA GLN A 563 22.82 0.82 14.21
C GLN A 563 21.87 1.96 14.57
N LEU A 564 20.63 1.71 14.22
CA LEU A 564 19.51 1.91 15.15
C LEU A 564 18.70 0.62 15.19
#